data_44fac371b20b3dfb0dddca48cc968d3b
#
_entry.id   44fac371b20b3dfb0dddca48cc968d3b
#
_cell.length_a   1.000
_cell.length_b   1.000
_cell.length_c   1.000
_cell.angle_alpha   90.00
_cell.angle_beta   90.00
_cell.angle_gamma   90.00
#
_symmetry.space_group_name_H-M   'P 1'
#
loop_
_entity.id
_entity.type
_entity.pdbx_description
1 polymer ?
#
loop_
_entity_poly.entity_id
_entity_poly.type
_entity_poly.pdbx_seq_one_letter_code
_entity_poly.pdbx_strand_id
1 'polypeptide(L)'
;NDITVLTLIPLYLTIAKRHNLPEILPVALIGMGANIGAAFTPWGNPHNIFVVNRYNVSPLKFFSWSLPLLLVSLIIVLLFIFFVKDKPIPTVPLEDIRISVRPMVLTIAVSIFFFFGVFNIVPAYVPAIVAVILALIINPSIMLHVDYALLLTFTCFFIFISDIQQIPFIVTLISKTMFSEHSVFLTSIISSQFISNVPS
;
A
#
# COMPACT_ATOMS: atom_id res chain seq x y z
N ASN A 1 1.14 -1.61 -0.20
CA ASN A 1 2.46 -1.40 -0.80
C ASN A 1 3.53 -2.26 -0.13
N ASP A 2 3.90 -1.98 1.12
CA ASP A 2 5.05 -2.59 1.80
C ASP A 2 4.93 -4.12 1.93
N ILE A 3 3.75 -4.63 2.30
CA ILE A 3 3.49 -6.07 2.39
C ILE A 3 3.69 -6.75 1.04
N THR A 4 3.21 -6.13 -0.05
CA THR A 4 3.37 -6.67 -1.40
C THR A 4 4.84 -6.76 -1.79
N VAL A 5 5.62 -5.71 -1.53
CA VAL A 5 7.06 -5.66 -1.80
C VAL A 5 7.80 -6.70 -0.96
N LEU A 6 7.54 -6.74 0.35
CA LEU A 6 8.18 -7.68 1.29
C LEU A 6 7.84 -9.15 1.03
N THR A 7 6.71 -9.44 0.40
CA THR A 7 6.31 -10.82 0.10
C THR A 7 6.67 -11.24 -1.31
N LEU A 8 6.32 -10.44 -2.33
CA LEU A 8 6.49 -10.84 -3.72
C LEU A 8 7.92 -10.76 -4.21
N ILE A 9 8.72 -9.78 -3.75
CA ILE A 9 10.11 -9.66 -4.19
C ILE A 9 10.96 -10.85 -3.72
N PRO A 10 10.99 -11.24 -2.43
CA PRO A 10 11.74 -12.41 -1.99
C PRO A 10 11.25 -13.70 -2.65
N LEU A 11 9.93 -13.86 -2.83
CA LEU A 11 9.35 -15.00 -3.53
C LEU A 11 9.86 -15.07 -4.97
N TYR A 12 9.78 -13.96 -5.71
CA TYR A 12 10.29 -13.89 -7.08
C TYR A 12 11.78 -14.17 -7.14
N LEU A 13 12.60 -13.56 -6.28
CA LEU A 13 14.05 -13.77 -6.26
C LEU A 13 14.44 -15.22 -5.98
N THR A 14 13.69 -15.90 -5.11
CA THR A 14 13.90 -17.32 -4.84
C THR A 14 13.67 -18.17 -6.10
N ILE A 15 12.60 -17.89 -6.85
CA ILE A 15 12.28 -18.56 -8.10
C ILE A 15 13.32 -18.18 -9.18
N ALA A 16 13.64 -16.89 -9.28
CA ALA A 16 14.56 -16.38 -10.29
C ALA A 16 15.96 -16.97 -10.16
N LYS A 17 16.49 -17.07 -8.94
CA LYS A 17 17.79 -17.71 -8.67
C LYS A 17 17.78 -19.19 -9.00
N ARG A 18 16.70 -19.90 -8.68
CA ARG A 18 16.56 -21.34 -8.96
C ARG A 18 16.54 -21.64 -10.46
N HIS A 19 15.98 -20.73 -11.27
CA HIS A 19 15.76 -20.94 -12.71
C HIS A 19 16.61 -20.02 -13.60
N ASN A 20 17.58 -19.29 -13.03
CA ASN A 20 18.41 -18.31 -13.72
C ASN A 20 17.60 -17.28 -14.54
N LEU A 21 16.50 -16.78 -13.95
CA LEU A 21 15.66 -15.75 -14.56
C LEU A 21 16.25 -14.35 -14.36
N PRO A 22 15.88 -13.37 -15.19
CA PRO A 22 16.30 -11.97 -14.97
C PRO A 22 15.74 -11.46 -13.64
N GLU A 23 16.61 -10.80 -12.84
CA GLU A 23 16.22 -10.34 -11.49
C GLU A 23 15.80 -8.87 -11.47
N ILE A 24 16.60 -7.99 -12.11
CA ILE A 24 16.51 -6.54 -11.91
C ILE A 24 15.19 -5.97 -12.42
N LEU A 25 14.85 -6.20 -13.69
CA LEU A 25 13.67 -5.60 -14.30
C LEU A 25 12.35 -6.12 -13.69
N PRO A 26 12.15 -7.44 -13.50
CA PRO A 26 10.94 -7.92 -12.84
C PRO A 26 10.79 -7.44 -11.39
N VAL A 27 11.87 -7.37 -10.61
CA VAL A 27 11.84 -6.81 -9.26
C VAL A 27 11.41 -5.34 -9.28
N ALA A 28 11.97 -4.54 -10.20
CA ALA A 28 11.55 -3.16 -10.38
C ALA A 28 10.06 -3.05 -10.77
N LEU A 29 9.59 -3.92 -11.67
CA LEU A 29 8.18 -3.95 -12.10
C LEU A 29 7.23 -4.37 -10.97
N ILE A 30 7.63 -5.32 -10.11
CA ILE A 30 6.87 -5.69 -8.90
C ILE A 30 6.76 -4.49 -7.97
N GLY A 31 7.87 -3.79 -7.70
CA GLY A 31 7.87 -2.58 -6.88
C GLY A 31 7.00 -1.46 -7.46
N MET A 32 7.10 -1.20 -8.75
CA MET A 32 6.25 -0.23 -9.45
C MET A 32 4.77 -0.62 -9.37
N GLY A 33 4.43 -1.87 -9.66
CA GLY A 33 3.07 -2.37 -9.60
C GLY A 33 2.46 -2.28 -8.19
N ALA A 34 3.24 -2.60 -7.16
CA ALA A 34 2.83 -2.46 -5.77
C ALA A 34 2.52 -1.00 -5.41
N ASN A 35 3.36 -0.04 -5.84
CA ASN A 35 3.15 1.39 -5.61
C ASN A 35 1.94 1.93 -6.39
N ILE A 36 1.79 1.54 -7.65
CA ILE A 36 0.65 1.94 -8.49
C ILE A 36 -0.67 1.45 -7.89
N GLY A 37 -0.74 0.16 -7.51
CA GLY A 37 -1.91 -0.41 -6.87
C GLY A 37 -2.24 0.25 -5.54
N ALA A 38 -1.22 0.57 -4.75
CA ALA A 38 -1.37 1.27 -3.49
C ALA A 38 -1.82 2.74 -3.70
N ALA A 39 -1.27 3.45 -4.69
CA ALA A 39 -1.67 4.82 -5.00
C ALA A 39 -3.12 4.91 -5.50
N PHE A 40 -3.60 3.89 -6.19
CA PHE A 40 -4.97 3.84 -6.69
C PHE A 40 -6.01 3.64 -5.59
N THR A 41 -5.69 2.93 -4.51
CA THR A 41 -6.66 2.57 -3.48
C THR A 41 -6.63 3.51 -2.28
N PRO A 42 -7.80 3.92 -1.72
CA PRO A 42 -7.86 4.84 -0.58
C PRO A 42 -7.23 4.30 0.70
N TRP A 43 -6.97 2.99 0.77
CA TRP A 43 -6.32 2.31 1.91
C TRP A 43 -4.95 1.71 1.56
N GLY A 44 -4.46 1.93 0.35
CA GLY A 44 -3.23 1.30 -0.13
C GLY A 44 -1.95 1.81 0.53
N ASN A 45 -1.98 3.05 1.00
CA ASN A 45 -0.87 3.71 1.69
C ASN A 45 -1.39 4.49 2.91
N PRO A 46 -0.57 4.68 3.96
CA PRO A 46 -0.95 5.49 5.12
C PRO A 46 -1.35 6.92 4.77
N HIS A 47 -0.65 7.55 3.82
CA HIS A 47 -0.99 8.91 3.37
C HIS A 47 -2.34 8.98 2.66
N ASN A 48 -2.73 7.96 1.89
CA ASN A 48 -4.07 7.91 1.30
C ASN A 48 -5.15 7.84 2.40
N ILE A 49 -4.94 7.00 3.42
CA ILE A 49 -5.82 6.91 4.58
C ILE A 49 -5.90 8.27 5.30
N PHE A 50 -4.77 8.95 5.47
CA PHE A 50 -4.74 10.28 6.08
C PHE A 50 -5.57 11.29 5.27
N VAL A 51 -5.35 11.40 3.97
CA VAL A 51 -6.07 12.31 3.08
C VAL A 51 -7.57 12.01 3.09
N VAL A 52 -7.95 10.74 2.94
CA VAL A 52 -9.35 10.33 2.93
C VAL A 52 -10.05 10.70 4.23
N ASN A 53 -9.43 10.43 5.38
CA ASN A 53 -10.04 10.74 6.68
C ASN A 53 -9.98 12.23 7.01
N ARG A 54 -8.87 12.92 6.74
CA ARG A 54 -8.69 14.34 7.07
C ARG A 54 -9.64 15.24 6.29
N TYR A 55 -9.90 14.91 5.02
CA TYR A 55 -10.74 15.69 4.12
C TYR A 55 -12.11 15.07 3.85
N ASN A 56 -12.47 13.99 4.55
CA ASN A 56 -13.73 13.26 4.39
C ASN A 56 -14.03 12.92 2.91
N VAL A 57 -12.99 12.49 2.18
CA VAL A 57 -13.14 12.11 0.77
C VAL A 57 -13.80 10.75 0.68
N SER A 58 -14.91 10.63 -0.05
CA SER A 58 -15.53 9.31 -0.26
C SER A 58 -14.61 8.40 -1.07
N PRO A 59 -14.57 7.09 -0.77
CA PRO A 59 -13.74 6.14 -1.52
C PRO A 59 -13.99 6.18 -3.02
N LEU A 60 -15.24 6.33 -3.47
CA LEU A 60 -15.57 6.44 -4.89
C LEU A 60 -14.96 7.68 -5.55
N LYS A 61 -14.96 8.81 -4.84
CA LYS A 61 -14.33 10.05 -5.32
C LYS A 61 -12.82 9.90 -5.40
N PHE A 62 -12.21 9.23 -4.42
CA PHE A 62 -10.78 8.92 -4.44
C PHE A 62 -10.41 8.06 -5.66
N PHE A 63 -11.17 6.98 -5.92
CA PHE A 63 -10.96 6.16 -7.11
C PHE A 63 -11.09 6.95 -8.41
N SER A 64 -12.05 7.85 -8.52
CA SER A 64 -12.21 8.67 -9.74
C SER A 64 -11.02 9.60 -9.98
N TRP A 65 -10.39 10.12 -8.92
CA TRP A 65 -9.20 10.97 -9.02
C TRP A 65 -7.93 10.17 -9.37
N SER A 66 -7.80 8.97 -8.80
CA SER A 66 -6.60 8.14 -8.99
C SER A 66 -6.66 7.28 -10.27
N LEU A 67 -7.85 7.11 -10.87
CA LEU A 67 -8.03 6.28 -12.07
C LEU A 67 -7.16 6.73 -13.27
N PRO A 68 -7.07 8.02 -13.64
CA PRO A 68 -6.20 8.44 -14.74
C PRO A 68 -4.73 8.10 -14.49
N LEU A 69 -4.26 8.28 -13.25
CA LEU A 69 -2.89 7.93 -12.86
C LEU A 69 -2.66 6.41 -12.97
N LEU A 70 -3.63 5.60 -12.51
CA LEU A 70 -3.57 4.14 -12.65
C LEU A 70 -3.43 3.74 -14.12
N LEU A 71 -4.28 4.28 -15.01
CA LEU A 71 -4.28 3.91 -16.43
C LEU A 71 -2.95 4.25 -17.11
N VAL A 72 -2.44 5.47 -16.90
CA VAL A 72 -1.15 5.89 -17.46
C VAL A 72 -0.02 5.02 -16.92
N SER A 73 0.02 4.79 -15.61
CA SER A 73 1.06 3.98 -14.96
C SER A 73 1.00 2.52 -15.41
N LEU A 74 -0.21 1.97 -15.59
CA LEU A 74 -0.39 0.61 -16.10
C LEU A 74 0.13 0.47 -17.52
N ILE A 75 -0.13 1.44 -18.41
CA ILE A 75 0.42 1.46 -19.77
C ILE A 75 1.95 1.46 -19.72
N ILE A 76 2.55 2.29 -18.86
CA ILE A 76 4.01 2.35 -18.72
C ILE A 76 4.55 0.99 -18.27
N VAL A 77 3.96 0.38 -17.23
CA VAL A 77 4.40 -0.94 -16.74
C VAL A 77 4.26 -2.01 -17.84
N LEU A 78 3.14 -2.02 -18.57
CA LEU A 78 2.93 -2.97 -19.67
C LEU A 78 3.97 -2.80 -20.77
N LEU A 79 4.35 -1.56 -21.12
CA LEU A 79 5.43 -1.31 -22.07
C LEU A 79 6.76 -1.89 -21.57
N PHE A 80 7.09 -1.73 -20.30
CA PHE A 80 8.31 -2.30 -19.73
C PHE A 80 8.31 -3.83 -19.66
N ILE A 81 7.16 -4.48 -19.56
CA ILE A 81 7.05 -5.94 -19.58
C ILE A 81 7.59 -6.51 -20.89
N PHE A 82 7.42 -5.82 -22.04
CA PHE A 82 7.98 -6.27 -23.32
C PHE A 82 9.52 -6.36 -23.34
N PHE A 83 10.19 -5.67 -22.42
CA PHE A 83 11.66 -5.75 -22.29
C PHE A 83 12.12 -6.87 -21.35
N VAL A 84 11.20 -7.56 -20.68
CA VAL A 84 11.53 -8.74 -19.87
C VAL A 84 11.85 -9.90 -20.80
N LYS A 85 13.05 -10.45 -20.65
CA LYS A 85 13.48 -11.60 -21.46
C LYS A 85 12.75 -12.86 -21.01
N ASP A 86 12.06 -13.50 -21.92
CA ASP A 86 11.44 -14.81 -21.68
C ASP A 86 12.51 -15.89 -21.53
N LYS A 87 12.33 -16.73 -20.53
CA LYS A 87 13.05 -17.99 -20.37
C LYS A 87 12.08 -19.11 -20.09
N PRO A 88 12.19 -20.25 -20.79
CA PRO A 88 11.35 -21.41 -20.48
C PRO A 88 11.66 -21.91 -19.06
N ILE A 89 10.62 -22.00 -18.26
CA ILE A 89 10.71 -22.61 -16.93
C ILE A 89 10.31 -24.07 -17.08
N PRO A 90 11.12 -25.04 -16.60
CA PRO A 90 10.72 -26.44 -16.61
C PRO A 90 9.43 -26.60 -15.80
N THR A 91 8.49 -27.34 -16.35
CA THR A 91 7.24 -27.67 -15.64
C THR A 91 7.58 -28.49 -14.41
N VAL A 92 7.42 -27.88 -13.24
CA VAL A 92 7.51 -28.60 -11.97
C VAL A 92 6.15 -29.19 -11.68
N PRO A 93 6.02 -30.48 -11.36
CA PRO A 93 4.76 -31.04 -10.92
C PRO A 93 4.25 -30.23 -9.72
N LEU A 94 3.03 -29.74 -9.82
CA LEU A 94 2.38 -29.05 -8.71
C LEU A 94 2.15 -30.09 -7.61
N GLU A 95 2.77 -29.92 -6.45
CA GLU A 95 2.39 -30.67 -5.27
C GLU A 95 0.95 -30.29 -4.90
N ASP A 96 0.15 -31.30 -4.54
CA ASP A 96 -1.22 -31.08 -4.09
C ASP A 96 -1.23 -30.25 -2.80
N ILE A 97 -1.36 -28.92 -2.97
CA ILE A 97 -1.47 -27.98 -1.85
C ILE A 97 -2.88 -28.16 -1.25
N ARG A 98 -2.95 -28.82 -0.10
CA ARG A 98 -4.19 -28.92 0.68
C ARG A 98 -4.48 -27.57 1.33
N ILE A 99 -5.36 -26.79 0.72
CA ILE A 99 -5.83 -25.53 1.28
C ILE A 99 -6.83 -25.83 2.41
N SER A 100 -6.54 -25.33 3.61
CA SER A 100 -7.48 -25.39 4.73
C SER A 100 -8.64 -24.44 4.46
N VAL A 101 -9.80 -24.98 4.10
CA VAL A 101 -10.97 -24.17 3.69
C VAL A 101 -11.45 -23.26 4.82
N ARG A 102 -11.44 -23.73 6.07
CA ARG A 102 -11.94 -22.96 7.22
C ARG A 102 -11.19 -21.65 7.45
N PRO A 103 -9.86 -21.59 7.60
CA PRO A 103 -9.17 -20.31 7.73
C PRO A 103 -9.29 -19.43 6.49
N MET A 104 -9.32 -20.02 5.30
CA MET A 104 -9.51 -19.28 4.05
C MET A 104 -10.86 -18.54 4.04
N VAL A 105 -11.97 -19.23 4.35
CA VAL A 105 -13.30 -18.61 4.39
C VAL A 105 -13.37 -17.50 5.44
N LEU A 106 -12.80 -17.74 6.63
CA LEU A 106 -12.77 -16.73 7.69
C LEU A 106 -11.96 -15.49 7.27
N THR A 107 -10.81 -15.66 6.64
CA THR A 107 -9.99 -14.56 6.13
C THR A 107 -10.74 -13.75 5.06
N ILE A 108 -11.43 -14.41 4.14
CA ILE A 108 -12.25 -13.75 3.13
C ILE A 108 -13.39 -12.96 3.79
N ALA A 109 -14.08 -13.55 4.77
CA ALA A 109 -15.16 -12.88 5.49
C ALA A 109 -14.68 -11.62 6.22
N VAL A 110 -13.52 -11.69 6.90
CA VAL A 110 -12.88 -10.53 7.56
C VAL A 110 -12.51 -9.47 6.53
N SER A 111 -11.94 -9.88 5.39
CA SER A 111 -11.59 -8.95 4.32
C SER A 111 -12.80 -8.21 3.76
N ILE A 112 -13.90 -8.91 3.54
CA ILE A 112 -15.17 -8.29 3.13
C ILE A 112 -15.67 -7.32 4.21
N PHE A 113 -15.63 -7.74 5.47
CA PHE A 113 -16.08 -6.90 6.58
C PHE A 113 -15.20 -5.64 6.75
N PHE A 114 -13.90 -5.72 6.45
CA PHE A 114 -13.01 -4.58 6.43
C PHE A 114 -13.50 -3.48 5.46
N PHE A 115 -14.03 -3.85 4.30
CA PHE A 115 -14.57 -2.89 3.35
C PHE A 115 -15.77 -2.10 3.89
N PHE A 116 -16.58 -2.66 4.79
CA PHE A 116 -17.64 -1.90 5.44
C PHE A 116 -17.08 -0.72 6.28
N GLY A 117 -15.92 -0.90 6.90
CA GLY A 117 -15.22 0.19 7.58
C GLY A 117 -14.65 1.23 6.61
N VAL A 118 -14.05 0.77 5.51
CA VAL A 118 -13.49 1.66 4.47
C VAL A 118 -14.57 2.53 3.81
N PHE A 119 -15.76 1.97 3.57
CA PHE A 119 -16.90 2.71 3.01
C PHE A 119 -17.70 3.50 4.07
N ASN A 120 -17.18 3.58 5.30
CA ASN A 120 -17.86 4.27 6.43
C ASN A 120 -19.29 3.78 6.72
N ILE A 121 -19.59 2.52 6.38
CA ILE A 121 -20.87 1.87 6.72
C ILE A 121 -20.88 1.56 8.22
N VAL A 122 -19.73 1.18 8.77
CA VAL A 122 -19.48 0.99 10.20
C VAL A 122 -18.24 1.78 10.61
N PRO A 123 -18.11 2.20 11.87
CA PRO A 123 -16.90 2.86 12.35
C PRO A 123 -15.65 1.99 12.11
N ALA A 124 -14.55 2.58 11.64
CA ALA A 124 -13.35 1.86 11.21
C ALA A 124 -12.71 0.98 12.32
N TYR A 125 -12.91 1.32 13.60
CA TYR A 125 -12.43 0.51 14.72
C TYR A 125 -13.17 -0.84 14.85
N VAL A 126 -14.41 -0.95 14.37
CA VAL A 126 -15.19 -2.19 14.49
C VAL A 126 -14.60 -3.31 13.64
N PRO A 127 -14.32 -3.15 12.33
CA PRO A 127 -13.61 -4.16 11.55
C PRO A 127 -12.22 -4.49 12.10
N ALA A 128 -11.49 -3.50 12.64
CA ALA A 128 -10.18 -3.72 13.23
C ALA A 128 -10.27 -4.65 14.47
N ILE A 129 -11.21 -4.39 15.38
CA ILE A 129 -11.43 -5.24 16.56
C ILE A 129 -11.82 -6.66 16.14
N VAL A 130 -12.76 -6.78 15.19
CA VAL A 130 -13.20 -8.10 14.67
C VAL A 130 -12.03 -8.87 14.06
N ALA A 131 -11.17 -8.19 13.27
CA ALA A 131 -10.00 -8.80 12.66
C ALA A 131 -9.02 -9.33 13.73
N VAL A 132 -8.76 -8.57 14.79
CA VAL A 132 -7.89 -8.99 15.91
C VAL A 132 -8.49 -10.19 16.64
N ILE A 133 -9.79 -10.15 16.99
CA ILE A 133 -10.46 -11.26 17.67
C ILE A 133 -10.40 -12.53 16.83
N LEU A 134 -10.69 -12.43 15.53
CA LEU A 134 -10.66 -13.59 14.64
C LEU A 134 -9.24 -14.13 14.43
N ALA A 135 -8.24 -13.26 14.33
CA ALA A 135 -6.84 -13.67 14.27
C ALA A 135 -6.45 -14.47 15.53
N LEU A 136 -6.85 -14.00 16.71
CA LEU A 136 -6.60 -14.70 17.98
C LEU A 136 -7.32 -16.06 18.06
N ILE A 137 -8.52 -16.19 17.49
CA ILE A 137 -9.27 -17.45 17.46
C ILE A 137 -8.67 -18.43 16.46
N ILE A 138 -8.21 -17.97 15.29
CA ILE A 138 -7.66 -18.83 14.23
C ILE A 138 -6.27 -19.30 14.63
N ASN A 139 -5.40 -18.39 14.98
CA ASN A 139 -4.03 -18.68 15.38
C ASN A 139 -3.43 -17.50 16.16
N PRO A 140 -3.35 -17.59 17.50
CA PRO A 140 -2.78 -16.51 18.33
C PRO A 140 -1.35 -16.12 17.94
N SER A 141 -0.58 -17.06 17.37
CA SER A 141 0.80 -16.74 16.93
C SER A 141 0.88 -15.71 15.81
N ILE A 142 -0.22 -15.45 15.09
CA ILE A 142 -0.27 -14.38 14.09
C ILE A 142 0.06 -13.03 14.73
N MET A 143 -0.39 -12.79 15.96
CA MET A 143 -0.09 -11.55 16.70
C MET A 143 1.40 -11.34 16.96
N LEU A 144 2.17 -12.41 17.11
CA LEU A 144 3.62 -12.32 17.30
C LEU A 144 4.38 -11.95 16.00
N HIS A 145 3.74 -12.12 14.85
CA HIS A 145 4.32 -11.81 13.54
C HIS A 145 3.84 -10.45 12.99
N VAL A 146 3.01 -9.74 13.74
CA VAL A 146 2.61 -8.37 13.38
C VAL A 146 3.80 -7.44 13.54
N ASP A 147 4.06 -6.61 12.55
CA ASP A 147 5.09 -5.58 12.64
C ASP A 147 4.60 -4.38 13.46
N TYR A 148 4.75 -4.50 14.79
CA TYR A 148 4.38 -3.44 15.73
C TYR A 148 5.28 -2.20 15.57
N ALA A 149 6.53 -2.37 15.09
CA ALA A 149 7.43 -1.25 14.86
C ALA A 149 6.89 -0.37 13.73
N LEU A 150 6.38 -0.99 12.66
CA LEU A 150 5.72 -0.29 11.55
C LEU A 150 4.48 0.47 12.03
N LEU A 151 3.60 -0.16 12.82
CA LEU A 151 2.41 0.50 13.38
C LEU A 151 2.77 1.69 14.28
N LEU A 152 3.78 1.52 15.14
CA LEU A 152 4.27 2.59 15.99
C LEU A 152 4.85 3.75 15.16
N THR A 153 5.63 3.43 14.14
CA THR A 153 6.20 4.42 13.23
C THR A 153 5.11 5.27 12.59
N PHE A 154 4.05 4.66 12.06
CA PHE A 154 2.93 5.42 11.48
C PHE A 154 2.21 6.28 12.53
N THR A 155 2.01 5.76 13.73
CA THR A 155 1.41 6.53 14.82
C THR A 155 2.26 7.76 15.17
N CYS A 156 3.57 7.59 15.29
CA CYS A 156 4.51 8.69 15.51
C CYS A 156 4.49 9.71 14.37
N PHE A 157 4.41 9.27 13.11
CA PHE A 157 4.30 10.18 11.98
C PHE A 157 3.03 11.04 12.03
N PHE A 158 1.88 10.45 12.35
CA PHE A 158 0.63 11.22 12.44
C PHE A 158 0.67 12.24 13.60
N ILE A 159 1.25 11.88 14.74
CA ILE A 159 1.46 12.81 15.86
C ILE A 159 2.41 13.94 15.39
N PHE A 160 3.53 13.61 14.80
CA PHE A 160 4.51 14.58 14.32
C PHE A 160 3.92 15.57 13.29
N ILE A 161 3.14 15.08 12.33
CA ILE A 161 2.46 15.95 11.35
C ILE A 161 1.46 16.87 12.06
N SER A 162 0.70 16.34 13.03
CA SER A 162 -0.25 17.13 13.82
C SER A 162 0.44 18.25 14.60
N ASP A 163 1.61 17.96 15.18
CA ASP A 163 2.38 18.95 15.95
C ASP A 163 3.02 20.01 15.05
N ILE A 164 3.57 19.62 13.90
CA ILE A 164 4.14 20.56 12.92
C ILE A 164 3.09 21.56 12.42
N GLN A 165 1.86 21.13 12.20
CA GLN A 165 0.77 22.00 11.77
C GLN A 165 0.41 23.08 12.82
N GLN A 166 0.86 22.92 14.07
CA GLN A 166 0.64 23.92 15.13
C GLN A 166 1.76 24.96 15.21
N ILE A 167 2.85 24.81 14.45
CA ILE A 167 3.98 25.73 14.43
C ILE A 167 3.72 26.85 13.39
N PRO A 168 3.41 28.13 13.80
CA PRO A 168 3.00 29.16 12.87
C PRO A 168 4.07 29.51 11.82
N PHE A 169 5.34 29.39 12.19
CA PHE A 169 6.47 29.64 11.27
C PHE A 169 6.45 28.65 10.09
N ILE A 170 6.27 27.36 10.37
CA ILE A 170 6.24 26.32 9.34
C ILE A 170 5.01 26.48 8.44
N VAL A 171 3.85 26.72 9.05
CA VAL A 171 2.60 26.94 8.30
C VAL A 171 2.74 28.17 7.38
N THR A 172 3.35 29.25 7.86
CA THR A 172 3.57 30.45 7.04
C THR A 172 4.58 30.20 5.92
N LEU A 173 5.63 29.43 6.18
CA LEU A 173 6.63 29.06 5.16
C LEU A 173 5.99 28.24 4.05
N ILE A 174 5.23 27.19 4.42
CA ILE A 174 4.53 26.32 3.48
C ILE A 174 3.50 27.12 2.68
N SER A 175 2.70 27.95 3.32
CA SER A 175 1.68 28.75 2.63
C SER A 175 2.27 29.76 1.63
N LYS A 176 3.47 30.25 1.86
CA LYS A 176 4.19 31.13 0.92
C LYS A 176 4.73 30.38 -0.30
N THR A 177 5.05 29.11 -0.17
CA THR A 177 5.54 28.29 -1.29
C THR A 177 4.41 27.65 -2.09
N MET A 178 3.26 27.44 -1.45
CA MET A 178 2.08 26.77 -2.03
C MET A 178 0.98 27.77 -2.42
N PHE A 179 1.31 28.78 -3.23
CA PHE A 179 0.38 29.84 -3.62
C PHE A 179 -0.51 29.51 -4.82
N SER A 180 -0.26 28.40 -5.53
CA SER A 180 -1.07 27.92 -6.65
C SER A 180 -1.11 26.38 -6.71
N GLU A 181 -2.10 25.82 -7.41
CA GLU A 181 -2.21 24.36 -7.59
C GLU A 181 -0.93 23.76 -8.21
N HIS A 182 -0.33 24.45 -9.18
CA HIS A 182 0.92 24.02 -9.80
C HIS A 182 2.10 24.05 -8.82
N SER A 183 2.19 25.09 -7.97
CA SER A 183 3.26 25.15 -6.97
C SER A 183 3.10 24.08 -5.90
N VAL A 184 1.88 23.78 -5.45
CA VAL A 184 1.60 22.66 -4.55
C VAL A 184 2.07 21.35 -5.15
N PHE A 185 1.69 21.08 -6.41
CA PHE A 185 2.07 19.87 -7.11
C PHE A 185 3.59 19.71 -7.25
N LEU A 186 4.29 20.75 -7.73
CA LEU A 186 5.75 20.73 -7.89
C LEU A 186 6.48 20.60 -6.56
N THR A 187 6.06 21.36 -5.54
CA THR A 187 6.66 21.31 -4.21
C THR A 187 6.49 19.94 -3.59
N SER A 188 5.31 19.31 -3.70
CA SER A 188 5.05 17.97 -3.19
C SER A 188 5.92 16.92 -3.89
N ILE A 189 6.07 16.99 -5.22
CA ILE A 189 6.94 16.07 -5.96
C ILE A 189 8.40 16.23 -5.51
N ILE A 190 8.90 17.46 -5.43
CA ILE A 190 10.29 17.72 -5.03
C ILE A 190 10.51 17.28 -3.59
N SER A 191 9.62 17.65 -2.66
CA SER A 191 9.72 17.28 -1.25
C SER A 191 9.73 15.77 -1.05
N SER A 192 8.90 15.04 -1.79
CA SER A 192 8.81 13.57 -1.70
C SER A 192 10.09 12.83 -2.13
N GLN A 193 11.01 13.50 -2.84
CA GLN A 193 12.31 12.90 -3.19
C GLN A 193 13.32 12.96 -2.03
N PHE A 194 13.14 13.88 -1.10
CA PHE A 194 14.05 14.10 0.04
C PHE A 194 13.47 13.62 1.36
N ILE A 195 12.15 13.68 1.49
CA ILE A 195 11.40 13.35 2.69
C ILE A 195 10.44 12.21 2.32
N SER A 196 10.15 11.31 3.27
CA SER A 196 9.14 10.26 3.05
C SER A 196 7.80 10.86 2.57
N ASN A 197 7.10 10.15 1.70
CA ASN A 197 5.80 10.59 1.15
C ASN A 197 4.73 10.87 2.22
N VAL A 198 4.87 10.34 3.43
CA VAL A 198 3.90 10.57 4.51
C VAL A 198 3.99 12.00 5.08
N PRO A 199 5.19 12.56 5.37
CA PRO A 199 5.32 13.93 5.86
C PRO A 199 5.36 14.99 4.75
N SER A 200 5.51 14.64 3.49
CA SER A 200 5.56 15.60 2.37
C SER A 200 4.16 15.99 1.91
#